data_2ca655285d45ccd2586ec175703d6692
#
_entry.id   2ca655285d45ccd2586ec175703d6692
#
_cell.length_a   1.000
_cell.length_b   1.000
_cell.length_c   1.000
_cell.angle_alpha   90.00
_cell.angle_beta   90.00
_cell.angle_gamma   90.00
#
_symmetry.space_group_name_H-M   'P 1'
#
loop_
_entity.id
_entity.type
_entity.pdbx_description
1 polymer ?
#
loop_
_entity_poly.entity_id
_entity_poly.type
_entity_poly.pdbx_seq_one_letter_code
_entity_poly.pdbx_strand_id
1 'polypeptide(L)'
;FSMSLMPSDNPGTSYGGNPSNYLWDNNSLWSGNDAYGYHSGENAIPGHFTLDLGVSTQLSKCKIHFRDPNNFSGNNPTQLEIWGRPTLQGGETLPVFQSIGNSVISDPVSTESFENAGWQLIVDQSINGGELQTIEFDFPPGPFSKYIRFRYTSTVGNSAFQLIEVELSGYGAITD
;
A
#
# COMPACT_ATOMS: atom_id res chain seq x y z
N PHE A 1 -3.57 -0.82 -13.70
CA PHE A 1 -3.49 -0.11 -12.42
C PHE A 1 -2.82 1.24 -12.61
N SER A 2 -3.14 2.17 -11.75
CA SER A 2 -2.42 3.44 -11.64
C SER A 2 -2.43 3.89 -10.17
N MET A 3 -1.44 4.69 -9.79
CA MET A 3 -1.48 5.33 -8.47
C MET A 3 -2.46 6.51 -8.55
N SER A 4 -3.46 6.50 -7.68
CA SER A 4 -4.48 7.56 -7.59
C SER A 4 -4.31 8.27 -6.24
N LEU A 5 -3.41 9.24 -6.21
CA LEU A 5 -3.06 9.92 -4.97
C LEU A 5 -4.19 10.82 -4.48
N MET A 6 -4.72 10.50 -3.31
CA MET A 6 -5.57 11.39 -2.54
C MET A 6 -4.71 12.38 -1.74
N PRO A 7 -5.25 13.52 -1.33
CA PRO A 7 -4.49 14.50 -0.53
C PRO A 7 -3.90 13.93 0.77
N SER A 8 -4.50 12.90 1.33
CA SER A 8 -4.03 12.21 2.54
C SER A 8 -2.97 11.14 2.29
N ASP A 9 -2.80 10.71 1.03
CA ASP A 9 -1.88 9.63 0.69
C ASP A 9 -0.42 10.07 0.83
N ASN A 10 0.42 9.14 1.25
CA ASN A 10 1.86 9.28 1.15
C ASN A 10 2.28 9.04 -0.32
N PRO A 11 2.80 10.03 -1.03
CA PRO A 11 3.18 9.87 -2.44
C PRO A 11 4.44 9.02 -2.64
N GLY A 12 5.11 8.62 -1.56
CA GLY A 12 6.42 7.99 -1.62
C GLY A 12 7.56 8.99 -1.84
N THR A 13 8.76 8.47 -1.84
CA THR A 13 9.98 9.25 -2.06
C THR A 13 10.73 8.76 -3.29
N SER A 14 11.63 9.60 -3.81
CA SER A 14 12.52 9.24 -4.93
C SER A 14 13.63 8.25 -4.57
N TYR A 15 13.63 7.69 -3.36
CA TYR A 15 14.51 6.60 -2.99
C TYR A 15 14.15 5.36 -3.81
N GLY A 16 14.95 5.08 -4.84
CA GLY A 16 14.73 3.92 -5.70
C GLY A 16 13.86 4.15 -6.93
N GLY A 17 13.50 5.38 -7.30
CA GLY A 17 12.82 5.68 -8.55
C GLY A 17 11.40 6.24 -8.40
N ASN A 18 10.63 6.23 -9.48
CA ASN A 18 9.26 6.72 -9.50
C ASN A 18 8.31 5.62 -9.00
N PRO A 19 7.67 5.77 -7.83
CA PRO A 19 6.81 4.73 -7.24
C PRO A 19 5.59 4.40 -8.10
N SER A 20 5.21 5.27 -9.03
CA SER A 20 3.94 5.17 -9.74
C SER A 20 3.82 4.01 -10.73
N ASN A 21 4.93 3.38 -11.14
CA ASN A 21 4.91 2.34 -12.16
C ASN A 21 5.55 1.03 -11.71
N TYR A 22 6.31 1.03 -10.63
CA TYR A 22 7.12 -0.13 -10.25
C TYR A 22 6.39 -1.18 -9.40
N LEU A 23 5.22 -0.84 -8.81
CA LEU A 23 4.46 -1.80 -7.99
C LEU A 23 3.70 -2.86 -8.79
N TRP A 24 3.68 -2.77 -10.13
CA TRP A 24 2.96 -3.69 -11.05
C TRP A 24 3.63 -3.80 -12.42
N ASP A 25 4.95 -3.69 -12.47
CA ASP A 25 5.73 -3.81 -13.71
C ASP A 25 6.16 -5.25 -14.01
N ASN A 26 5.72 -6.19 -13.20
CA ASN A 26 6.07 -7.61 -13.24
C ASN A 26 7.56 -7.86 -12.94
N ASN A 27 8.18 -6.97 -12.18
CA ASN A 27 9.56 -7.11 -11.71
C ASN A 27 9.58 -7.25 -10.18
N SER A 28 9.46 -8.48 -9.72
CA SER A 28 9.47 -8.82 -8.28
C SER A 28 10.88 -9.00 -7.70
N LEU A 29 11.93 -8.85 -8.52
CA LEU A 29 13.29 -9.07 -8.08
C LEU A 29 13.91 -7.78 -7.56
N TRP A 30 14.23 -7.77 -6.28
CA TRP A 30 15.08 -6.73 -5.73
C TRP A 30 16.56 -7.10 -5.97
N SER A 31 17.28 -6.26 -6.72
CA SER A 31 18.69 -6.46 -7.07
C SER A 31 19.60 -5.38 -6.49
N GLY A 32 19.57 -5.19 -5.19
CA GLY A 32 20.48 -4.25 -4.52
C GLY A 32 20.15 -2.77 -4.75
N ASN A 33 20.99 -2.04 -5.48
CA ASN A 33 20.82 -0.60 -5.71
C ASN A 33 19.71 -0.23 -6.70
N ASP A 34 19.16 -1.21 -7.42
CA ASP A 34 18.10 -1.05 -8.39
C ASP A 34 16.72 -1.42 -7.79
N ALA A 35 16.53 -1.16 -6.50
CA ALA A 35 15.30 -1.44 -5.80
C ALA A 35 14.19 -0.49 -6.29
N TYR A 36 13.54 -0.88 -7.35
CA TYR A 36 12.33 -0.24 -7.83
C TYR A 36 11.16 -0.70 -6.97
N GLY A 37 10.17 0.16 -6.78
CA GLY A 37 9.02 -0.10 -5.96
C GLY A 37 8.59 1.15 -5.18
N TYR A 38 7.65 0.97 -4.28
CA TYR A 38 7.19 2.05 -3.42
C TYR A 38 8.05 2.15 -2.16
N HIS A 39 8.51 3.35 -1.83
CA HIS A 39 9.18 3.68 -0.58
C HIS A 39 8.54 4.92 0.05
N SER A 40 8.06 4.80 1.29
CA SER A 40 7.30 5.88 1.95
C SER A 40 8.14 7.08 2.39
N GLY A 41 9.45 6.95 2.48
CA GLY A 41 10.30 7.87 3.23
C GLY A 41 10.32 7.55 4.72
N GLU A 42 11.21 8.21 5.44
CA GLU A 42 11.38 8.01 6.89
C GLU A 42 10.22 8.64 7.69
N ASN A 43 9.95 8.08 8.87
CA ASN A 43 8.90 8.51 9.80
C ASN A 43 7.46 8.49 9.21
N ALA A 44 7.21 7.59 8.28
CA ALA A 44 5.95 7.50 7.55
C ALA A 44 5.02 6.38 8.05
N ILE A 45 5.20 5.88 9.28
CA ILE A 45 4.40 4.80 9.84
C ILE A 45 3.62 5.33 11.06
N PRO A 46 2.30 5.11 11.09
CA PRO A 46 1.44 4.57 10.03
C PRO A 46 1.36 5.49 8.80
N GLY A 47 1.05 4.90 7.67
CA GLY A 47 0.87 5.63 6.41
C GLY A 47 0.09 4.82 5.40
N HIS A 48 -0.28 5.43 4.28
CA HIS A 48 -1.06 4.78 3.24
C HIS A 48 -0.86 5.41 1.87
N PHE A 49 -1.21 4.65 0.83
CA PHE A 49 -1.30 5.11 -0.56
C PHE A 49 -2.47 4.43 -1.27
N THR A 50 -2.98 5.05 -2.32
CA THR A 50 -4.17 4.60 -3.05
C THR A 50 -3.82 4.19 -4.48
N LEU A 51 -4.39 3.07 -4.91
CA LEU A 51 -4.34 2.55 -6.28
C LEU A 51 -5.73 2.63 -6.93
N ASP A 52 -5.77 3.01 -8.21
CA ASP A 52 -6.92 2.85 -9.09
C ASP A 52 -6.74 1.55 -9.88
N LEU A 53 -7.64 0.60 -9.70
CA LEU A 53 -7.62 -0.67 -10.41
C LEU A 53 -8.08 -0.53 -11.88
N GLY A 54 -8.69 0.61 -12.23
CA GLY A 54 -9.31 0.84 -13.54
C GLY A 54 -10.68 0.16 -13.71
N VAL A 55 -10.97 -0.86 -12.91
CA VAL A 55 -12.21 -1.64 -12.92
C VAL A 55 -12.73 -1.84 -11.51
N SER A 56 -14.04 -2.01 -11.37
CA SER A 56 -14.65 -2.36 -10.08
C SER A 56 -14.64 -3.88 -9.93
N THR A 57 -14.03 -4.37 -8.85
CA THR A 57 -13.86 -5.81 -8.58
C THR A 57 -13.97 -6.13 -7.10
N GLN A 58 -14.27 -7.38 -6.78
CA GLN A 58 -14.15 -7.92 -5.42
C GLN A 58 -12.81 -8.62 -5.29
N LEU A 59 -11.89 -8.04 -4.52
CA LEU A 59 -10.60 -8.67 -4.24
C LEU A 59 -10.77 -9.85 -3.30
N SER A 60 -9.96 -10.89 -3.52
CA SER A 60 -9.94 -12.10 -2.70
C SER A 60 -8.54 -12.67 -2.45
N LYS A 61 -7.54 -12.11 -3.10
CA LYS A 61 -6.15 -12.53 -2.96
C LYS A 61 -5.20 -11.36 -3.14
N CYS A 62 -4.16 -11.34 -2.35
CA CYS A 62 -3.05 -10.42 -2.48
C CYS A 62 -1.72 -11.18 -2.40
N LYS A 63 -0.79 -10.84 -3.27
CA LYS A 63 0.59 -11.29 -3.21
C LYS A 63 1.50 -10.07 -3.23
N ILE A 64 2.44 -10.03 -2.33
CA ILE A 64 3.31 -8.89 -2.11
C ILE A 64 4.76 -9.36 -2.11
N HIS A 65 5.60 -8.62 -2.83
CA HIS A 65 7.04 -8.83 -2.84
C HIS A 65 7.73 -7.70 -2.08
N PHE A 66 8.64 -8.09 -1.20
CA PHE A 66 9.41 -7.20 -0.33
C PHE A 66 10.88 -7.19 -0.72
N ARG A 67 11.65 -6.34 -0.05
CA ARG A 67 13.10 -6.41 -0.11
C ARG A 67 13.60 -7.71 0.51
N ASP A 68 14.79 -8.15 0.04
CA ASP A 68 15.45 -9.33 0.60
C ASP A 68 15.62 -9.18 2.12
N PRO A 69 14.97 -10.04 2.93
CA PRO A 69 15.01 -9.94 4.38
C PRO A 69 16.41 -10.15 4.98
N ASN A 70 17.29 -10.84 4.27
CA ASN A 70 18.66 -11.07 4.74
C ASN A 70 19.55 -9.82 4.65
N ASN A 71 19.18 -8.87 3.79
CA ASN A 71 20.00 -7.69 3.54
C ASN A 71 19.36 -6.39 4.04
N PHE A 72 18.01 -6.23 3.91
CA PHE A 72 17.34 -4.95 4.13
C PHE A 72 15.90 -5.10 4.67
N SER A 73 15.68 -5.97 5.64
CA SER A 73 14.34 -6.24 6.17
C SER A 73 13.69 -5.08 6.93
N GLY A 74 14.47 -4.10 7.40
CA GLY A 74 13.98 -3.08 8.32
C GLY A 74 12.74 -2.30 7.84
N ASN A 75 12.60 -2.11 6.53
CA ASN A 75 11.47 -1.40 5.91
C ASN A 75 10.33 -2.36 5.46
N ASN A 76 10.52 -3.67 5.60
CA ASN A 76 9.49 -4.62 5.24
C ASN A 76 8.35 -4.57 6.27
N PRO A 77 7.09 -4.63 5.83
CA PRO A 77 5.95 -4.53 6.73
C PRO A 77 5.81 -5.75 7.64
N THR A 78 5.27 -5.52 8.82
CA THR A 78 4.82 -6.56 9.74
C THR A 78 3.31 -6.52 9.97
N GLN A 79 2.67 -5.42 9.61
CA GLN A 79 1.22 -5.28 9.62
C GLN A 79 0.75 -4.43 8.45
N LEU A 80 -0.21 -4.94 7.70
CA LEU A 80 -0.80 -4.32 6.53
C LEU A 80 -2.32 -4.42 6.56
N GLU A 81 -2.98 -3.32 6.24
CA GLU A 81 -4.41 -3.28 5.98
C GLU A 81 -4.64 -2.97 4.49
N ILE A 82 -5.66 -3.62 3.91
CA ILE A 82 -6.17 -3.31 2.57
C ILE A 82 -7.59 -2.79 2.71
N TRP A 83 -7.81 -1.61 2.19
CA TRP A 83 -9.10 -0.91 2.21
C TRP A 83 -9.62 -0.73 0.80
N GLY A 84 -10.94 -0.83 0.61
CA GLY A 84 -11.59 -0.66 -0.67
C GLY A 84 -12.62 0.46 -0.68
N ARG A 85 -12.76 1.12 -1.83
CA ARG A 85 -13.78 2.13 -2.07
C ARG A 85 -14.24 2.09 -3.54
N PRO A 86 -15.56 2.16 -3.81
CA PRO A 86 -16.08 2.09 -5.18
C PRO A 86 -15.83 3.37 -5.99
N THR A 87 -15.78 4.52 -5.33
CA THR A 87 -15.61 5.84 -5.98
C THR A 87 -14.87 6.82 -5.08
N LEU A 88 -14.15 7.77 -5.66
CA LEU A 88 -13.55 8.91 -4.97
C LEU A 88 -14.41 10.17 -5.03
N GLN A 89 -15.63 10.10 -5.56
CA GLN A 89 -16.56 11.23 -5.57
C GLN A 89 -16.84 11.70 -4.13
N GLY A 90 -16.89 13.01 -3.94
CA GLY A 90 -17.09 13.62 -2.63
C GLY A 90 -15.80 13.82 -1.82
N GLY A 91 -14.65 13.41 -2.34
CA GLY A 91 -13.37 13.54 -1.63
C GLY A 91 -13.30 12.66 -0.38
N GLU A 92 -12.44 13.05 0.53
CA GLU A 92 -12.33 12.45 1.86
C GLU A 92 -11.99 13.51 2.90
N THR A 93 -12.34 13.23 4.15
CA THR A 93 -12.15 14.17 5.29
C THR A 93 -10.87 13.90 6.06
N LEU A 94 -10.00 13.03 5.53
CA LEU A 94 -8.72 12.72 6.17
C LEU A 94 -7.75 13.90 6.08
N PRO A 95 -6.86 14.05 7.06
CA PRO A 95 -5.81 15.06 7.03
C PRO A 95 -4.95 14.96 5.78
N VAL A 96 -4.58 16.11 5.24
CA VAL A 96 -3.65 16.17 4.09
C VAL A 96 -2.29 15.68 4.53
N PHE A 97 -1.69 14.83 3.72
CA PHE A 97 -0.33 14.34 3.94
C PHE A 97 0.67 15.51 4.04
N GLN A 98 1.56 15.43 5.02
CA GLN A 98 2.57 16.46 5.25
C GLN A 98 3.97 15.84 5.20
N SER A 99 4.89 16.53 4.53
CA SER A 99 6.31 16.20 4.56
C SER A 99 7.14 17.45 4.88
N ILE A 100 8.19 17.28 5.67
CA ILE A 100 9.17 18.34 5.95
C ILE A 100 10.54 17.85 5.47
N GLY A 101 11.00 18.38 4.34
CA GLY A 101 12.23 17.91 3.70
C GLY A 101 12.12 16.44 3.28
N ASN A 102 13.05 15.60 3.70
CA ASN A 102 13.04 14.16 3.48
C ASN A 102 12.32 13.39 4.59
N SER A 103 11.83 14.07 5.60
CA SER A 103 11.09 13.47 6.73
C SER A 103 9.60 13.64 6.49
N VAL A 104 8.87 12.56 6.65
CA VAL A 104 7.42 12.52 6.59
C VAL A 104 6.89 12.69 8.02
N ILE A 105 5.92 13.56 8.20
CA ILE A 105 5.13 13.57 9.43
C ILE A 105 3.98 12.60 9.18
N SER A 106 4.04 11.40 9.77
CA SER A 106 2.91 10.51 9.76
C SER A 106 1.80 11.15 10.59
N ASP A 107 0.65 11.34 9.96
CA ASP A 107 -0.56 11.64 10.71
C ASP A 107 -1.23 10.31 11.03
N PRO A 108 -1.35 9.91 12.30
CA PRO A 108 -1.95 8.63 12.65
C PRO A 108 -3.45 8.67 12.37
N VAL A 109 -3.82 8.24 11.18
CA VAL A 109 -5.23 8.08 10.80
C VAL A 109 -5.74 6.79 11.45
N SER A 110 -6.77 6.90 12.27
CA SER A 110 -7.40 5.73 12.91
C SER A 110 -8.24 4.94 11.91
N THR A 111 -8.50 3.67 12.22
CA THR A 111 -9.45 2.82 11.48
C THR A 111 -10.82 3.50 11.34
N GLU A 112 -11.35 4.07 12.42
CA GLU A 112 -12.61 4.84 12.40
C GLU A 112 -12.57 6.03 11.43
N SER A 113 -11.44 6.71 11.32
CA SER A 113 -11.28 7.82 10.36
C SER A 113 -11.37 7.34 8.91
N PHE A 114 -10.83 6.16 8.59
CA PHE A 114 -10.96 5.54 7.27
C PHE A 114 -12.41 5.19 6.96
N GLU A 115 -13.12 4.56 7.89
CA GLU A 115 -14.54 4.20 7.75
C GLU A 115 -15.41 5.43 7.53
N ASN A 116 -15.20 6.49 8.35
CA ASN A 116 -15.91 7.75 8.22
C ASN A 116 -15.63 8.46 6.88
N ALA A 117 -14.46 8.23 6.29
CA ALA A 117 -14.10 8.72 4.95
C ALA A 117 -14.66 7.84 3.83
N GLY A 118 -15.43 6.80 4.14
CA GLY A 118 -16.08 5.92 3.17
C GLY A 118 -15.24 4.75 2.67
N TRP A 119 -14.12 4.47 3.32
CA TRP A 119 -13.34 3.26 3.05
C TRP A 119 -13.91 2.07 3.81
N GLN A 120 -13.82 0.88 3.21
CA GLN A 120 -14.23 -0.38 3.82
C GLN A 120 -13.02 -1.28 3.96
N LEU A 121 -12.79 -1.80 5.15
CA LEU A 121 -11.71 -2.75 5.40
C LEU A 121 -11.99 -4.05 4.64
N ILE A 122 -11.05 -4.47 3.80
CA ILE A 122 -11.08 -5.75 3.09
C ILE A 122 -10.32 -6.79 3.90
N VAL A 123 -9.12 -6.46 4.35
CA VAL A 123 -8.28 -7.35 5.14
C VAL A 123 -7.34 -6.56 6.05
N ASP A 124 -7.11 -7.10 7.23
CA ASP A 124 -6.07 -6.71 8.17
C ASP A 124 -5.17 -7.93 8.38
N GLN A 125 -3.93 -7.83 7.94
CA GLN A 125 -3.02 -8.97 7.84
C GLN A 125 -1.72 -8.72 8.58
N SER A 126 -1.41 -9.60 9.53
CA SER A 126 -0.05 -9.72 10.07
C SER A 126 0.85 -10.37 9.03
N ILE A 127 2.00 -9.77 8.78
CA ILE A 127 2.92 -10.15 7.71
C ILE A 127 4.29 -10.44 8.30
N ASN A 128 4.93 -11.51 7.85
CA ASN A 128 6.29 -11.85 8.24
C ASN A 128 7.33 -11.31 7.24
N GLY A 129 7.32 -10.01 7.01
CA GLY A 129 8.28 -9.34 6.11
C GLY A 129 9.73 -9.39 6.58
N GLY A 130 9.97 -9.79 7.84
CA GLY A 130 11.31 -10.00 8.38
C GLY A 130 11.97 -11.31 7.93
N GLU A 131 11.21 -12.28 7.48
CA GLU A 131 11.72 -13.61 7.12
C GLU A 131 11.46 -13.97 5.64
N LEU A 132 10.40 -13.43 5.06
CA LEU A 132 9.96 -13.80 3.71
C LEU A 132 10.07 -12.62 2.75
N GLN A 133 10.60 -12.89 1.56
CA GLN A 133 10.66 -11.92 0.47
C GLN A 133 9.32 -11.81 -0.28
N THR A 134 8.52 -12.85 -0.22
CA THR A 134 7.20 -12.89 -0.88
C THR A 134 6.18 -13.49 0.07
N ILE A 135 5.05 -12.84 0.18
CA ILE A 135 3.90 -13.31 0.95
C ILE A 135 2.68 -13.32 0.03
N GLU A 136 1.95 -14.42 0.06
CA GLU A 136 0.67 -14.58 -0.62
C GLU A 136 -0.39 -14.99 0.40
N PHE A 137 -1.56 -14.37 0.36
CA PHE A 137 -2.67 -14.70 1.22
C PHE A 137 -4.01 -14.52 0.53
N ASP A 138 -4.92 -15.43 0.81
CA ASP A 138 -6.32 -15.40 0.39
C ASP A 138 -7.18 -14.80 1.51
N PHE A 139 -8.25 -14.13 1.13
CA PHE A 139 -9.25 -13.58 2.06
C PHE A 139 -10.65 -13.69 1.44
N PRO A 140 -11.73 -13.66 2.25
CA PRO A 140 -13.08 -13.64 1.73
C PRO A 140 -13.26 -12.47 0.75
N PRO A 141 -14.02 -12.65 -0.35
CA PRO A 141 -14.26 -11.56 -1.29
C PRO A 141 -14.75 -10.30 -0.58
N GLY A 142 -14.03 -9.21 -0.78
CA GLY A 142 -14.33 -7.91 -0.21
C GLY A 142 -15.52 -7.22 -0.91
N PRO A 143 -15.81 -5.97 -0.56
CA PRO A 143 -16.77 -5.16 -1.29
C PRO A 143 -16.30 -4.88 -2.72
N PHE A 144 -17.22 -4.61 -3.64
CA PHE A 144 -16.87 -4.09 -4.95
C PHE A 144 -16.13 -2.76 -4.82
N SER A 145 -14.90 -2.72 -5.29
CA SER A 145 -13.99 -1.59 -5.13
C SER A 145 -13.25 -1.32 -6.42
N LYS A 146 -13.18 -0.06 -6.80
CA LYS A 146 -12.33 0.43 -7.88
C LYS A 146 -11.02 0.99 -7.35
N TYR A 147 -11.07 1.58 -6.17
CA TYR A 147 -9.91 2.16 -5.49
C TYR A 147 -9.53 1.30 -4.31
N ILE A 148 -8.26 0.97 -4.22
CA ILE A 148 -7.68 0.16 -3.15
C ILE A 148 -6.62 0.99 -2.45
N ARG A 149 -6.69 1.00 -1.12
CA ARG A 149 -5.72 1.69 -0.27
C ARG A 149 -4.93 0.65 0.51
N PHE A 150 -3.63 0.71 0.39
CA PHE A 150 -2.69 0.00 1.25
C PHE A 150 -2.33 0.90 2.43
N ARG A 151 -2.64 0.45 3.63
CA ARG A 151 -2.22 1.08 4.87
C ARG A 151 -1.23 0.18 5.58
N TYR A 152 -0.08 0.72 5.91
CA TYR A 152 0.98 0.04 6.62
C TYR A 152 1.11 0.66 8.01
N THR A 153 1.07 -0.18 9.05
CA THR A 153 1.01 0.27 10.44
C THR A 153 2.22 -0.11 11.25
N SER A 154 3.01 -1.08 10.80
CA SER A 154 4.29 -1.45 11.39
C SER A 154 5.24 -2.10 10.39
N THR A 155 6.52 -2.06 10.69
CA THR A 155 7.62 -2.68 9.95
C THR A 155 8.57 -3.41 10.90
N VAL A 156 9.53 -4.15 10.34
CA VAL A 156 10.49 -4.96 11.12
C VAL A 156 11.34 -4.11 12.06
N GLY A 157 11.78 -2.92 11.66
CA GLY A 157 12.66 -2.15 12.54
C GLY A 157 12.86 -0.68 12.18
N ASN A 158 12.33 -0.22 11.05
CA ASN A 158 12.49 1.16 10.60
C ASN A 158 11.17 1.94 10.65
N SER A 159 11.26 3.24 10.47
CA SER A 159 10.12 4.14 10.36
C SER A 159 9.61 4.32 8.93
N ALA A 160 10.22 3.65 7.96
CA ALA A 160 9.85 3.66 6.55
C ALA A 160 9.21 2.33 6.13
N PHE A 161 8.40 2.37 5.10
CA PHE A 161 7.73 1.23 4.51
C PHE A 161 8.17 1.06 3.05
N GLN A 162 8.38 -0.16 2.61
CA GLN A 162 8.76 -0.45 1.23
C GLN A 162 8.07 -1.70 0.69
N LEU A 163 7.58 -1.58 -0.55
CA LEU A 163 7.09 -2.68 -1.38
C LEU A 163 7.83 -2.69 -2.71
N ILE A 164 8.07 -3.88 -3.24
CA ILE A 164 8.68 -4.05 -4.57
C ILE A 164 7.60 -4.27 -5.62
N GLU A 165 6.69 -5.21 -5.40
CA GLU A 165 5.64 -5.58 -6.35
C GLU A 165 4.37 -5.96 -5.59
N VAL A 166 3.20 -5.69 -6.17
CA VAL A 166 1.89 -6.08 -5.66
C VAL A 166 1.10 -6.74 -6.77
N GLU A 167 0.64 -7.97 -6.51
CA GLU A 167 -0.29 -8.68 -7.37
C GLU A 167 -1.64 -8.82 -6.64
N LEU A 168 -2.71 -8.41 -7.31
CA LEU A 168 -4.08 -8.48 -6.78
C LEU A 168 -4.93 -9.38 -7.66
N SER A 169 -5.73 -10.23 -7.05
CA SER A 169 -6.70 -11.07 -7.74
C SER A 169 -8.08 -10.95 -7.11
N GLY A 170 -9.11 -11.11 -7.94
CA GLY A 170 -10.49 -10.98 -7.49
C GLY A 170 -11.50 -11.48 -8.50
N TYR A 171 -12.78 -11.29 -8.22
CA TYR A 171 -13.91 -11.77 -8.99
C TYR A 171 -14.75 -10.61 -9.53
N GLY A 172 -15.31 -10.82 -10.73
CA GLY A 172 -16.41 -10.01 -11.23
C GLY A 172 -16.06 -8.55 -11.46
N ALA A 173 -15.30 -8.24 -12.52
CA ALA A 173 -15.22 -6.87 -13.00
C ALA A 173 -16.60 -6.40 -13.44
N ILE A 174 -17.12 -5.34 -12.83
CA ILE A 174 -18.25 -4.59 -13.40
C ILE A 174 -17.63 -3.60 -14.38
N THR A 175 -17.89 -3.79 -15.66
CA THR A 175 -17.58 -2.77 -16.68
C THR A 175 -18.74 -1.80 -16.69
N ASP A 176 -18.47 -0.55 -16.34
CA ASP A 176 -19.41 0.56 -16.53
C ASP A 176 -19.68 0.84 -18.01
#